data_7b0ec1f44ca14f42d4498cf72bf145ff
#
_entry.id   7b0ec1f44ca14f42d4498cf72bf145ff
#
_cell.length_a   1.000
_cell.length_b   1.000
_cell.length_c   1.000
_cell.angle_alpha   90.00
_cell.angle_beta   90.00
_cell.angle_gamma   90.00
#
_symmetry.space_group_name_H-M   'P 1'
#
loop_
_entity.id
_entity.type
_entity.pdbx_description
1 polymer ?
#
loop_
_entity_poly.entity_id
_entity_poly.type
_entity_poly.pdbx_seq_one_letter_code
_entity_poly.pdbx_strand_id
1 'polypeptide(L)'
;VSSTPANDLPFLAGYPEAVLADVRSALAEGRLAAHLARRYPEPHTVRNDAALYEHAMALKQRYLRNAPLLAKVVFDNRLQIDQRALGTLTAVSRVQGGQLKAKREIRVAAVFKDAPAAMLDMIVVHELAHLKERDHNKAFYALCDHMLSGYHQVEFDTRLFLMLRAMEGRAVEPLAPGAWRPR
;
A
#
# COMPACT_ATOMS: atom_id res chain seq x y z
N VAL A 1 20.41 -8.31 31.13
CA VAL A 1 20.47 -8.27 29.66
C VAL A 1 19.05 -8.41 29.16
N SER A 2 18.37 -7.28 28.96
CA SER A 2 16.99 -7.25 28.42
C SER A 2 17.07 -7.46 26.92
N SER A 3 16.62 -8.60 26.45
CA SER A 3 16.30 -8.84 25.05
C SER A 3 15.07 -8.01 24.69
N THR A 4 15.28 -6.88 24.04
CA THR A 4 14.20 -6.11 23.44
C THR A 4 13.53 -6.98 22.37
N PRO A 5 12.21 -7.21 22.42
CA PRO A 5 11.55 -8.03 21.42
C PRO A 5 11.65 -7.34 20.05
N ALA A 6 12.10 -8.10 19.06
CA ALA A 6 12.24 -7.67 17.66
C ALA A 6 10.90 -7.32 16.96
N ASN A 7 9.83 -7.07 17.73
CA ASN A 7 8.47 -6.91 17.23
C ASN A 7 7.74 -5.67 17.74
N ASP A 8 8.47 -4.66 18.22
CA ASP A 8 7.88 -3.42 18.73
C ASP A 8 7.47 -2.43 17.61
N LEU A 9 7.99 -2.61 16.40
CA LEU A 9 7.68 -1.81 15.23
C LEU A 9 7.15 -2.69 14.08
N PRO A 10 5.86 -3.06 14.11
CA PRO A 10 5.28 -3.84 13.03
C PRO A 10 5.44 -3.10 11.68
N PHE A 11 5.54 -3.84 10.59
CA PHE A 11 5.77 -3.35 9.22
C PHE A 11 7.18 -2.84 8.89
N LEU A 12 8.09 -2.73 9.88
CA LEU A 12 9.45 -2.22 9.68
C LEU A 12 10.52 -3.31 9.79
N ALA A 13 10.15 -4.57 9.72
CA ALA A 13 11.10 -5.67 9.72
C ALA A 13 12.11 -5.56 8.56
N GLY A 14 13.40 -5.68 8.86
CA GLY A 14 14.48 -5.60 7.85
C GLY A 14 15.04 -4.22 7.59
N TYR A 15 14.50 -3.16 8.21
CA TYR A 15 15.12 -1.84 8.15
C TYR A 15 16.37 -1.77 9.07
N PRO A 16 17.37 -0.94 8.72
CA PRO A 16 18.56 -0.74 9.55
C PRO A 16 18.20 -0.23 10.95
N GLU A 17 18.95 -0.68 11.98
CA GLU A 17 18.68 -0.31 13.37
C GLU A 17 18.71 1.22 13.61
N ALA A 18 19.55 1.96 12.90
CA ALA A 18 19.55 3.42 12.98
C ALA A 18 18.19 4.02 12.59
N VAL A 19 17.56 3.51 11.53
CA VAL A 19 16.21 3.94 11.09
C VAL A 19 15.17 3.56 12.13
N LEU A 20 15.24 2.34 12.69
CA LEU A 20 14.32 1.90 13.73
C LEU A 20 14.43 2.74 15.00
N ALA A 21 15.66 3.14 15.40
CA ALA A 21 15.90 4.03 16.54
C ALA A 21 15.26 5.41 16.32
N ASP A 22 15.40 5.98 15.13
CA ASP A 22 14.79 7.26 14.77
C ASP A 22 13.26 7.19 14.80
N VAL A 23 12.70 6.09 14.31
CA VAL A 23 11.24 5.87 14.35
C VAL A 23 10.75 5.73 15.79
N ARG A 24 11.46 4.98 16.66
CA ARG A 24 11.11 4.89 18.09
C ARG A 24 11.13 6.24 18.79
N SER A 25 12.15 7.04 18.53
CA SER A 25 12.23 8.39 19.07
C SER A 25 11.07 9.27 18.62
N ALA A 26 10.79 9.30 17.31
CA ALA A 26 9.68 10.06 16.75
C ALA A 26 8.31 9.59 17.27
N LEU A 27 8.16 8.29 17.51
CA LEU A 27 6.96 7.70 18.08
C LEU A 27 6.78 8.10 19.56
N ALA A 28 7.84 7.96 20.37
CA ALA A 28 7.83 8.32 21.79
C ALA A 28 7.53 9.80 22.03
N GLU A 29 7.98 10.66 21.13
CA GLU A 29 7.74 12.11 21.16
C GLU A 29 6.39 12.52 20.52
N GLY A 30 5.61 11.56 20.00
CA GLY A 30 4.32 11.84 19.35
C GLY A 30 4.42 12.62 18.02
N ARG A 31 5.65 12.74 17.45
CA ARG A 31 5.90 13.55 16.24
C ARG A 31 5.52 12.84 14.93
N LEU A 32 5.44 11.51 14.94
CA LEU A 32 5.31 10.71 13.73
C LEU A 32 4.00 10.96 12.98
N ALA A 33 2.87 10.98 13.70
CA ALA A 33 1.56 11.23 13.11
C ALA A 33 1.47 12.64 12.50
N ALA A 34 1.97 13.65 13.22
CA ALA A 34 2.01 15.03 12.72
C ALA A 34 2.93 15.18 11.49
N HIS A 35 4.04 14.44 11.46
CA HIS A 35 4.95 14.42 10.32
C HIS A 35 4.26 13.87 9.07
N LEU A 36 3.58 12.72 9.17
CA LEU A 36 2.86 12.10 8.05
C LEU A 36 1.71 12.98 7.57
N ALA A 37 0.92 13.56 8.47
CA ALA A 37 -0.18 14.44 8.11
C ALA A 37 0.29 15.71 7.37
N ARG A 38 1.42 16.27 7.75
CA ARG A 38 2.01 17.44 7.08
C ARG A 38 2.58 17.08 5.71
N ARG A 39 3.19 15.91 5.59
CA ARG A 39 3.81 15.44 4.34
C ARG A 39 2.78 15.01 3.31
N TYR A 40 1.69 14.42 3.75
CA TYR A 40 0.63 13.86 2.92
C TYR A 40 -0.74 14.44 3.30
N PRO A 41 -0.96 15.74 3.08
CA PRO A 41 -2.20 16.39 3.49
C PRO A 41 -3.39 16.05 2.59
N GLU A 42 -3.13 15.57 1.37
CA GLU A 42 -4.14 15.40 0.34
C GLU A 42 -4.94 14.11 0.53
N PRO A 43 -6.26 14.19 0.76
CA PRO A 43 -7.14 13.04 0.71
C PRO A 43 -7.43 12.66 -0.74
N HIS A 44 -7.94 11.44 -0.94
CA HIS A 44 -8.50 11.02 -2.22
C HIS A 44 -10.01 10.77 -2.12
N THR A 45 -10.67 10.67 -3.27
CA THR A 45 -12.12 10.41 -3.38
C THR A 45 -12.45 8.96 -3.72
N VAL A 46 -11.44 8.10 -3.88
CA VAL A 46 -11.58 6.69 -4.23
C VAL A 46 -12.07 5.90 -3.01
N ARG A 47 -13.38 5.67 -2.89
CA ARG A 47 -14.01 5.04 -1.70
C ARG A 47 -14.67 3.69 -1.98
N ASN A 48 -14.81 3.31 -3.23
CA ASN A 48 -15.47 2.08 -3.65
C ASN A 48 -14.69 1.36 -4.76
N ASP A 49 -15.08 0.14 -5.06
CA ASP A 49 -14.40 -0.71 -6.03
C ASP A 49 -14.43 -0.13 -7.46
N ALA A 50 -15.52 0.52 -7.85
CA ALA A 50 -15.61 1.13 -9.18
C ALA A 50 -14.61 2.27 -9.35
N ALA A 51 -14.54 3.18 -8.37
CA ALA A 51 -13.59 4.27 -8.37
C ALA A 51 -12.14 3.76 -8.29
N LEU A 52 -11.87 2.70 -7.51
CA LEU A 52 -10.56 2.07 -7.43
C LEU A 52 -10.15 1.43 -8.76
N TYR A 53 -11.09 0.76 -9.43
CA TYR A 53 -10.85 0.18 -10.74
C TYR A 53 -10.51 1.26 -11.79
N GLU A 54 -11.29 2.33 -11.84
CA GLU A 54 -11.05 3.46 -12.74
C GLU A 54 -9.68 4.11 -12.47
N HIS A 55 -9.33 4.32 -11.20
CA HIS A 55 -8.05 4.87 -10.79
C HIS A 55 -6.88 3.98 -11.24
N ALA A 56 -6.96 2.67 -10.97
CA ALA A 56 -5.94 1.72 -11.40
C ALA A 56 -5.83 1.61 -12.92
N MET A 57 -6.96 1.66 -13.64
CA MET A 57 -6.98 1.63 -15.10
C MET A 57 -6.38 2.89 -15.72
N ALA A 58 -6.59 4.06 -15.12
CA ALA A 58 -5.97 5.31 -15.57
C ALA A 58 -4.43 5.24 -15.46
N LEU A 59 -3.91 4.77 -14.32
CA LEU A 59 -2.47 4.55 -14.12
C LEU A 59 -1.92 3.50 -15.09
N LYS A 60 -2.62 2.36 -15.22
CA LYS A 60 -2.24 1.31 -16.17
C LYS A 60 -2.19 1.83 -17.61
N GLN A 61 -3.19 2.59 -18.04
CA GLN A 61 -3.25 3.15 -19.39
C GLN A 61 -2.13 4.15 -19.64
N ARG A 62 -1.75 4.90 -18.63
CA ARG A 62 -0.67 5.89 -18.74
C ARG A 62 0.71 5.23 -18.88
N TYR A 63 1.00 4.20 -18.08
CA TYR A 63 2.34 3.68 -17.93
C TYR A 63 2.55 2.25 -18.45
N LEU A 64 1.48 1.44 -18.51
CA LEU A 64 1.53 0.00 -18.74
C LEU A 64 0.55 -0.45 -19.83
N ARG A 65 0.46 0.28 -20.94
CA ARG A 65 -0.53 0.04 -22.01
C ARG A 65 -0.52 -1.40 -22.52
N ASN A 66 0.67 -1.99 -22.66
CA ASN A 66 0.87 -3.34 -23.19
C ASN A 66 0.85 -4.43 -22.10
N ALA A 67 0.61 -4.08 -20.82
CA ALA A 67 0.50 -5.06 -19.76
C ALA A 67 -0.84 -5.82 -19.85
N PRO A 68 -0.90 -7.05 -19.31
CA PRO A 68 -2.11 -7.85 -19.34
C PRO A 68 -3.34 -7.11 -18.80
N LEU A 69 -4.53 -7.55 -19.27
CA LEU A 69 -5.80 -6.96 -18.84
C LEU A 69 -6.05 -7.27 -17.36
N LEU A 70 -6.51 -6.25 -16.64
CA LEU A 70 -7.08 -6.40 -15.31
C LEU A 70 -8.56 -6.72 -15.43
N ALA A 71 -8.96 -7.80 -14.80
CA ALA A 71 -10.37 -8.20 -14.75
C ALA A 71 -11.11 -7.54 -13.59
N LYS A 72 -10.37 -7.21 -12.51
CA LYS A 72 -10.96 -6.69 -11.28
C LYS A 72 -9.92 -5.96 -10.46
N VAL A 73 -10.33 -4.86 -9.84
CA VAL A 73 -9.57 -4.15 -8.79
C VAL A 73 -10.55 -3.81 -7.69
N VAL A 74 -10.32 -4.26 -6.47
CA VAL A 74 -11.28 -4.12 -5.37
C VAL A 74 -10.60 -3.83 -4.05
N PHE A 75 -11.31 -3.16 -3.16
CA PHE A 75 -10.96 -3.15 -1.76
C PHE A 75 -11.36 -4.46 -1.10
N ASP A 76 -10.51 -5.00 -0.25
CA ASP A 76 -10.76 -6.24 0.47
C ASP A 76 -10.64 -6.02 1.98
N ASN A 77 -11.76 -6.13 2.69
CA ASN A 77 -11.83 -6.00 4.14
C ASN A 77 -11.20 -7.21 4.87
N ARG A 78 -11.03 -8.34 4.17
CA ARG A 78 -10.46 -9.57 4.73
C ARG A 78 -8.95 -9.64 4.52
N LEU A 79 -8.42 -8.75 3.68
CA LEU A 79 -6.99 -8.68 3.46
C LEU A 79 -6.37 -8.13 4.75
N GLN A 80 -5.88 -9.06 5.59
CA GLN A 80 -5.03 -8.68 6.69
C GLN A 80 -3.74 -8.14 6.09
N ILE A 81 -3.41 -6.92 6.44
CA ILE A 81 -2.12 -6.36 6.05
C ILE A 81 -1.08 -7.14 6.83
N ASP A 82 -0.54 -8.18 6.20
CA ASP A 82 0.61 -8.87 6.74
C ASP A 82 1.78 -7.88 6.74
N GLN A 83 2.63 -7.98 7.75
CA GLN A 83 3.82 -7.14 7.91
C GLN A 83 4.75 -7.17 6.68
N ARG A 84 4.53 -8.11 5.76
CA ARG A 84 5.33 -8.32 4.55
C ARG A 84 4.65 -7.91 3.25
N ALA A 85 3.30 -7.86 3.20
CA ALA A 85 2.54 -7.57 1.99
C ALA A 85 1.49 -6.50 2.25
N LEU A 86 1.51 -5.41 1.48
CA LEU A 86 0.58 -4.28 1.59
C LEU A 86 -0.65 -4.44 0.68
N GLY A 87 -0.55 -5.32 -0.31
CA GLY A 87 -1.60 -5.65 -1.27
C GLY A 87 -1.35 -7.02 -1.89
N THR A 88 -2.21 -7.47 -2.78
CA THR A 88 -2.01 -8.72 -3.52
C THR A 88 -2.52 -8.64 -4.95
N LEU A 89 -1.67 -8.99 -5.90
CA LEU A 89 -2.08 -9.35 -7.25
C LEU A 89 -2.29 -10.87 -7.33
N THR A 90 -3.52 -11.27 -7.62
CA THR A 90 -3.88 -12.68 -7.79
C THR A 90 -4.19 -12.97 -9.25
N ALA A 91 -3.54 -13.98 -9.83
CA ALA A 91 -3.92 -14.50 -11.12
C ALA A 91 -4.98 -15.60 -10.92
N VAL A 92 -6.21 -15.34 -11.32
CA VAL A 92 -7.30 -16.34 -11.31
C VAL A 92 -7.43 -16.92 -12.70
N SER A 93 -7.12 -18.23 -12.84
CA SER A 93 -7.33 -18.97 -14.08
C SER A 93 -8.78 -19.49 -14.11
N ARG A 94 -9.57 -19.08 -15.10
CA ARG A 94 -10.91 -19.64 -15.36
C ARG A 94 -10.94 -20.23 -16.76
N VAL A 95 -11.54 -21.41 -16.88
CA VAL A 95 -11.84 -22.04 -18.18
C VAL A 95 -13.10 -21.37 -18.73
N GLN A 96 -13.00 -20.75 -19.89
CA GLN A 96 -14.12 -20.16 -20.61
C GLN A 96 -14.05 -20.58 -22.07
N GLY A 97 -15.00 -21.36 -22.55
CA GLY A 97 -15.06 -21.81 -23.92
C GLY A 97 -13.87 -22.68 -24.37
N GLY A 98 -13.37 -23.58 -23.50
CA GLY A 98 -12.24 -24.46 -23.80
C GLY A 98 -10.84 -23.83 -23.80
N GLN A 99 -10.75 -22.52 -23.51
CA GLN A 99 -9.47 -21.81 -23.38
C GLN A 99 -9.25 -21.31 -21.95
N LEU A 100 -8.05 -21.59 -21.41
CA LEU A 100 -7.60 -21.02 -20.14
C LEU A 100 -7.26 -19.53 -20.34
N LYS A 101 -8.14 -18.65 -19.91
CA LYS A 101 -7.83 -17.21 -19.81
C LYS A 101 -7.46 -16.87 -18.37
N ALA A 102 -6.21 -16.52 -18.13
CA ALA A 102 -5.78 -15.99 -16.85
C ALA A 102 -6.38 -14.59 -16.67
N LYS A 103 -7.33 -14.45 -15.75
CA LYS A 103 -7.84 -13.13 -15.31
C LYS A 103 -6.99 -12.66 -14.15
N ARG A 104 -6.51 -11.43 -14.23
CA ARG A 104 -5.71 -10.81 -13.15
C ARG A 104 -6.60 -9.91 -12.32
N GLU A 105 -6.54 -10.10 -11.01
CA GLU A 105 -7.29 -9.31 -10.03
C GLU A 105 -6.30 -8.65 -9.06
N ILE A 106 -6.49 -7.37 -8.79
CA ILE A 106 -5.79 -6.63 -7.74
C ILE A 106 -6.74 -6.49 -6.56
N ARG A 107 -6.23 -6.77 -5.36
CA ARG A 107 -6.92 -6.55 -4.10
C ARG A 107 -6.11 -5.59 -3.26
N VAL A 108 -6.74 -4.52 -2.82
CA VAL A 108 -6.15 -3.49 -1.97
C VAL A 108 -6.82 -3.55 -0.61
N ALA A 109 -6.05 -3.53 0.47
CA ALA A 109 -6.63 -3.56 1.81
C ALA A 109 -7.55 -2.34 2.06
N ALA A 110 -8.66 -2.56 2.73
CA ALA A 110 -9.68 -1.53 2.94
C ALA A 110 -9.19 -0.29 3.71
N VAL A 111 -8.11 -0.41 4.49
CA VAL A 111 -7.47 0.73 5.17
C VAL A 111 -7.07 1.84 4.22
N PHE A 112 -6.74 1.51 2.97
CA PHE A 112 -6.37 2.49 1.96
C PHE A 112 -7.54 3.33 1.45
N LYS A 113 -8.79 3.00 1.78
CA LYS A 113 -9.93 3.88 1.52
C LYS A 113 -9.78 5.24 2.19
N ASP A 114 -9.19 5.26 3.38
CA ASP A 114 -9.06 6.44 4.22
C ASP A 114 -7.60 6.91 4.39
N ALA A 115 -6.69 6.32 3.64
CA ALA A 115 -5.31 6.74 3.59
C ALA A 115 -5.13 8.03 2.78
N PRO A 116 -4.02 8.76 2.95
CA PRO A 116 -3.64 9.83 2.03
C PRO A 116 -3.54 9.38 0.57
N ALA A 117 -3.82 10.28 -0.37
CA ALA A 117 -3.83 9.98 -1.81
C ALA A 117 -2.53 9.30 -2.29
N ALA A 118 -1.38 9.83 -1.90
CA ALA A 118 -0.08 9.28 -2.29
C ALA A 118 0.13 7.83 -1.82
N MET A 119 -0.47 7.44 -0.68
CA MET A 119 -0.35 6.07 -0.17
C MET A 119 -1.26 5.10 -0.93
N LEU A 120 -2.44 5.56 -1.37
CA LEU A 120 -3.27 4.79 -2.30
C LEU A 120 -2.57 4.63 -3.66
N ASP A 121 -1.98 5.69 -4.18
CA ASP A 121 -1.21 5.64 -5.43
C ASP A 121 -0.05 4.65 -5.31
N MET A 122 0.67 4.67 -4.19
CA MET A 122 1.79 3.77 -3.94
C MET A 122 1.37 2.31 -4.01
N ILE A 123 0.30 1.91 -3.31
CA ILE A 123 -0.12 0.51 -3.31
C ILE A 123 -0.68 0.07 -4.67
N VAL A 124 -1.41 0.93 -5.37
CA VAL A 124 -1.91 0.63 -6.71
C VAL A 124 -0.76 0.50 -7.71
N VAL A 125 0.24 1.38 -7.65
CA VAL A 125 1.46 1.32 -8.47
C VAL A 125 2.24 0.04 -8.19
N HIS A 126 2.40 -0.35 -6.92
CA HIS A 126 3.05 -1.60 -6.52
C HIS A 126 2.41 -2.82 -7.18
N GLU A 127 1.09 -2.93 -7.05
CA GLU A 127 0.34 -4.05 -7.62
C GLU A 127 0.31 -4.03 -9.16
N LEU A 128 0.28 -2.85 -9.77
CA LEU A 128 0.40 -2.70 -11.22
C LEU A 128 1.79 -3.10 -11.74
N ALA A 129 2.86 -2.82 -11.00
CA ALA A 129 4.21 -3.20 -11.38
C ALA A 129 4.35 -4.72 -11.50
N HIS A 130 3.64 -5.48 -10.65
CA HIS A 130 3.60 -6.94 -10.71
C HIS A 130 2.96 -7.51 -12.00
N LEU A 131 2.30 -6.69 -12.81
CA LEU A 131 1.87 -7.11 -14.14
C LEU A 131 3.04 -7.37 -15.09
N LYS A 132 4.21 -6.78 -14.83
CA LYS A 132 5.44 -6.96 -15.61
C LYS A 132 6.54 -7.68 -14.84
N GLU A 133 6.75 -7.28 -13.60
CA GLU A 133 7.84 -7.75 -12.74
C GLU A 133 7.26 -8.53 -11.56
N ARG A 134 7.50 -9.85 -11.53
CA ARG A 134 6.95 -10.72 -10.48
C ARG A 134 7.65 -10.53 -9.14
N ASP A 135 8.98 -10.33 -9.19
CA ASP A 135 9.84 -10.26 -8.02
C ASP A 135 10.22 -8.81 -7.73
N HIS A 136 10.39 -8.49 -6.45
CA HIS A 136 10.81 -7.16 -5.99
C HIS A 136 12.31 -6.93 -6.25
N ASN A 137 12.69 -7.01 -7.51
CA ASN A 137 14.05 -6.79 -7.99
C ASN A 137 14.28 -5.32 -8.39
N LYS A 138 15.48 -5.01 -8.88
CA LYS A 138 15.83 -3.64 -9.33
C LYS A 138 14.88 -3.13 -10.44
N ALA A 139 14.45 -4.00 -11.36
CA ALA A 139 13.55 -3.61 -12.45
C ALA A 139 12.15 -3.27 -11.92
N PHE A 140 11.66 -4.04 -10.93
CA PHE A 140 10.41 -3.75 -10.25
C PHE A 140 10.42 -2.36 -9.61
N TYR A 141 11.42 -2.06 -8.79
CA TYR A 141 11.51 -0.76 -8.12
C TYR A 141 11.75 0.40 -9.09
N ALA A 142 12.53 0.20 -10.14
CA ALA A 142 12.67 1.20 -11.20
C ALA A 142 11.34 1.49 -11.91
N LEU A 143 10.51 0.46 -12.13
CA LEU A 143 9.17 0.62 -12.70
C LEU A 143 8.24 1.36 -11.73
N CYS A 144 8.26 1.02 -10.44
CA CYS A 144 7.48 1.73 -9.42
C CYS A 144 7.85 3.21 -9.35
N ASP A 145 9.14 3.54 -9.33
CA ASP A 145 9.62 4.92 -9.25
C ASP A 145 9.32 5.71 -10.54
N HIS A 146 9.32 5.03 -11.70
CA HIS A 146 8.86 5.63 -12.96
C HIS A 146 7.37 6.00 -12.93
N MET A 147 6.53 5.18 -12.29
CA MET A 147 5.10 5.43 -12.18
C MET A 147 4.74 6.42 -11.05
N LEU A 148 5.51 6.41 -9.97
CA LEU A 148 5.33 7.26 -8.79
C LEU A 148 6.71 7.75 -8.32
N SER A 149 7.05 8.99 -8.67
CA SER A 149 8.32 9.57 -8.25
C SER A 149 8.48 9.58 -6.73
N GLY A 150 9.63 9.14 -6.24
CA GLY A 150 9.89 8.99 -4.81
C GLY A 150 9.19 7.79 -4.17
N TYR A 151 8.85 6.77 -4.96
CA TYR A 151 8.16 5.56 -4.54
C TYR A 151 8.69 4.98 -3.22
N HIS A 152 9.99 4.82 -3.06
CA HIS A 152 10.59 4.24 -1.85
C HIS A 152 10.26 5.02 -0.58
N GLN A 153 10.24 6.35 -0.67
CA GLN A 153 9.88 7.18 0.48
C GLN A 153 8.40 7.03 0.82
N VAL A 154 7.53 7.04 -0.20
CA VAL A 154 6.09 6.86 0.01
C VAL A 154 5.81 5.47 0.56
N GLU A 155 6.49 4.43 0.09
CA GLU A 155 6.39 3.07 0.62
C GLU A 155 6.78 3.00 2.10
N PHE A 156 7.92 3.59 2.47
CA PHE A 156 8.36 3.65 3.86
C PHE A 156 7.33 4.39 4.74
N ASP A 157 6.90 5.56 4.31
CA ASP A 157 5.91 6.37 5.05
C ASP A 157 4.53 5.66 5.14
N THR A 158 4.17 4.87 4.13
CA THR A 158 2.97 4.02 4.19
C THR A 158 3.10 2.95 5.28
N ARG A 159 4.28 2.34 5.44
CA ARG A 159 4.53 1.37 6.52
C ARG A 159 4.42 2.03 7.90
N LEU A 160 4.91 3.26 8.05
CA LEU A 160 4.75 4.05 9.27
C LEU A 160 3.27 4.37 9.55
N PHE A 161 2.52 4.75 8.52
CA PHE A 161 1.07 4.97 8.63
C PHE A 161 0.33 3.73 9.11
N LEU A 162 0.59 2.57 8.51
CA LEU A 162 -0.03 1.31 8.89
C LEU A 162 0.36 0.88 10.31
N MET A 163 1.61 1.10 10.71
CA MET A 163 2.08 0.86 12.07
C MET A 163 1.30 1.70 13.09
N LEU A 164 1.15 3.01 12.85
CA LEU A 164 0.36 3.88 13.72
C LEU A 164 -1.11 3.41 13.82
N ARG A 165 -1.69 3.01 12.69
CA ARG A 165 -3.07 2.47 12.66
C ARG A 165 -3.20 1.20 13.47
N ALA A 166 -2.23 0.28 13.38
CA ALA A 166 -2.21 -0.95 14.18
C ALA A 166 -2.05 -0.68 15.67
N MET A 167 -1.18 0.26 16.06
CA MET A 167 -0.92 0.62 17.46
C MET A 167 -2.10 1.37 18.11
N GLU A 168 -2.91 2.09 17.34
CA GLU A 168 -4.13 2.73 17.84
C GLU A 168 -5.23 1.72 18.21
N GLY A 169 -4.99 0.42 18.08
CA GLY A 169 -5.95 -0.64 18.38
C GLY A 169 -7.19 -0.64 17.48
N ARG A 170 -7.16 0.16 16.45
CA ARG A 170 -8.17 0.15 15.41
C ARG A 170 -7.85 -1.03 14.51
N ALA A 171 -8.48 -2.18 14.77
CA ALA A 171 -8.76 -3.12 13.70
C ALA A 171 -9.15 -2.24 12.52
N VAL A 172 -8.53 -2.43 11.36
CA VAL A 172 -8.58 -1.56 10.19
C VAL A 172 -10.03 -1.22 9.80
N GLU A 173 -10.74 -0.50 10.66
CA GLU A 173 -12.05 0.06 10.39
C GLU A 173 -11.88 1.37 9.62
N PRO A 174 -12.69 1.56 8.56
CA PRO A 174 -12.60 2.77 7.75
C PRO A 174 -12.83 4.00 8.63
N LEU A 175 -11.93 4.97 8.54
CA LEU A 175 -12.17 6.31 9.11
C LEU A 175 -13.25 7.01 8.31
N ALA A 176 -14.05 7.82 8.99
CA ALA A 176 -14.95 8.74 8.32
C ALA A 176 -14.15 9.64 7.35
N PRO A 177 -14.72 10.02 6.18
CA PRO A 177 -14.04 10.87 5.20
C PRO A 177 -13.49 12.14 5.87
N GLY A 178 -12.19 12.39 5.69
CA GLY A 178 -11.50 13.54 6.28
C GLY A 178 -11.03 13.37 7.73
N ALA A 179 -11.13 12.19 8.34
CA ALA A 179 -10.83 11.96 9.75
C ALA A 179 -9.37 11.53 10.03
N TRP A 180 -8.46 11.63 9.07
CA TRP A 180 -7.05 11.62 9.40
C TRP A 180 -6.73 12.90 10.19
N ARG A 181 -6.75 12.81 11.52
CA ARG A 181 -6.26 13.86 12.42
C ARG A 181 -5.09 13.27 13.21
N PRO A 182 -3.91 13.89 13.15
CA PRO A 182 -2.86 13.60 14.11
C PRO A 182 -3.40 13.99 15.49
N ARG A 183 -3.17 13.12 16.48
CA ARG A 183 -3.34 13.48 17.89
C ARG A 183 -2.15 14.26 18.37
#